data_eefd420b1090afc5930e0ebd9a54ed94
#
_entry.id   eefd420b1090afc5930e0ebd9a54ed94
#
_cell.length_a   1.000
_cell.length_b   1.000
_cell.length_c   1.000
_cell.angle_alpha   90.00
_cell.angle_beta   90.00
_cell.angle_gamma   90.00
#
_symmetry.space_group_name_H-M   'P 1'
#
loop_
_entity.id
_entity.type
_entity.pdbx_description
1 polymer ?
#
loop_
_entity_poly.entity_id
_entity_poly.type
_entity_poly.pdbx_seq_one_letter_code
_entity_poly.pdbx_strand_id
1 'polypeptide(L)' 'MNSLDWHEITKAKKMVRASDASLCGNAIAEYRDNIIIIEHGAKFHEYLIPKSKVERYDGRDVYLNIPRSMLSAFDF' A
#
# COMPACT_ATOMS: atom_id res chain seq x y z
N MET A 1 17.81 -11.66 -1.91
CA MET A 1 16.65 -11.28 -2.67
C MET A 1 15.40 -11.24 -1.81
N ASN A 2 14.69 -10.19 -1.85
CA ASN A 2 13.51 -10.05 -1.04
C ASN A 2 12.28 -10.26 -1.88
N SER A 3 11.61 -11.36 -1.63
CA SER A 3 10.29 -11.49 -2.20
C SER A 3 9.30 -11.04 -1.13
N LEU A 4 8.40 -10.19 -1.56
CA LEU A 4 7.38 -9.69 -0.67
C LEU A 4 6.33 -10.77 -0.48
N ASP A 5 6.01 -11.04 0.76
CA ASP A 5 4.95 -12.00 1.08
C ASP A 5 3.63 -11.25 1.14
N TRP A 6 2.99 -11.11 -0.01
CA TRP A 6 1.74 -10.36 -0.08
C TRP A 6 0.62 -11.00 0.71
N HIS A 7 0.65 -12.33 0.82
CA HIS A 7 -0.36 -13.01 1.63
C HIS A 7 -0.25 -12.58 3.09
N GLU A 8 0.97 -12.56 3.63
CA GLU A 8 1.18 -12.11 5.00
C GLU A 8 0.80 -10.64 5.16
N ILE A 9 1.21 -9.82 4.21
CA ILE A 9 0.97 -8.37 4.28
C ILE A 9 -0.52 -8.07 4.30
N THR A 10 -1.27 -8.69 3.40
CA THR A 10 -2.71 -8.40 3.32
C THR A 10 -3.50 -9.06 4.42
N LYS A 11 -3.08 -10.26 4.86
CA LYS A 11 -3.75 -10.93 5.96
C LYS A 11 -3.62 -10.14 7.25
N ALA A 12 -2.43 -9.58 7.50
CA ALA A 12 -2.17 -8.78 8.69
C ALA A 12 -2.59 -7.33 8.51
N LYS A 13 -3.01 -6.94 7.30
CA LYS A 13 -3.43 -5.57 6.98
C LYS A 13 -2.34 -4.58 7.36
N LYS A 14 -1.12 -4.84 6.88
CA LYS A 14 0.03 -4.03 7.22
C LYS A 14 -0.13 -2.59 6.73
N MET A 15 0.44 -1.68 7.48
CA MET A 15 0.42 -0.27 7.14
C MET A 15 1.25 -0.02 5.88
N VAL A 16 0.76 0.86 5.02
CA VAL A 16 1.47 1.28 3.82
C VAL A 16 1.85 2.75 3.97
N ARG A 17 3.11 3.04 3.69
CA ARG A 17 3.64 4.41 3.73
C ARG A 17 4.11 4.83 2.36
N ALA A 18 3.98 6.12 2.07
CA ALA A 18 4.48 6.68 0.83
C ALA A 18 6.00 6.86 0.91
N SER A 19 6.59 7.33 -0.19
CA SER A 19 8.04 7.55 -0.23
C SER A 19 8.50 8.62 0.77
N ASP A 20 7.59 9.52 1.14
CA ASP A 20 7.89 10.55 2.14
C ASP A 20 7.52 10.09 3.55
N ALA A 21 7.28 8.79 3.74
CA ALA A 21 6.91 8.16 5.00
C ALA A 21 5.54 8.53 5.52
N SER A 22 4.73 9.25 4.74
CA SER A 22 3.36 9.56 5.11
C SER A 22 2.51 8.31 5.11
N LEU A 23 1.57 8.21 6.04
CA LEU A 23 0.68 7.08 6.11
C LEU A 23 -0.31 7.11 4.95
N CYS A 24 -0.48 5.98 4.29
CA CYS A 24 -1.39 5.86 3.16
C CYS A 24 -2.62 5.04 3.48
N GLY A 25 -2.51 4.13 4.43
CA GLY A 25 -3.60 3.24 4.79
C GLY A 25 -3.08 1.83 4.99
N ASN A 26 -3.98 0.85 4.93
CA ASN A 26 -3.64 -0.53 5.19
C ASN A 26 -3.86 -1.38 3.96
N ALA A 27 -2.93 -2.27 3.67
CA ALA A 27 -3.04 -3.19 2.54
C ALA A 27 -3.99 -4.31 2.95
N ILE A 28 -5.13 -4.43 2.26
CA ILE A 28 -6.17 -5.36 2.65
C ILE A 28 -6.34 -6.54 1.69
N ALA A 29 -5.87 -6.41 0.46
CA ALA A 29 -6.06 -7.46 -0.52
C ALA A 29 -5.12 -7.29 -1.69
N GLU A 30 -4.93 -8.38 -2.42
CA GLU A 30 -4.23 -8.35 -3.71
C GLU A 30 -5.28 -8.46 -4.81
N TYR A 31 -4.98 -7.82 -5.94
CA TYR A 31 -5.80 -7.97 -7.12
C TYR A 31 -4.87 -7.98 -8.32
N ARG A 32 -4.56 -9.18 -8.83
CA ARG A 32 -3.62 -9.34 -9.95
C ARG A 32 -2.26 -8.73 -9.58
N ASP A 33 -1.76 -7.80 -10.36
CA ASP A 33 -0.46 -7.16 -10.09
C ASP A 33 -0.62 -5.90 -9.25
N ASN A 34 -1.73 -5.77 -8.54
CA ASN A 34 -2.02 -4.60 -7.74
C ASN A 34 -2.31 -4.99 -6.30
N ILE A 35 -2.24 -4.01 -5.41
CA ILE A 35 -2.71 -4.18 -4.04
C ILE A 35 -3.80 -3.16 -3.79
N ILE A 36 -4.73 -3.51 -2.93
CA ILE A 36 -5.80 -2.62 -2.52
C ILE A 36 -5.47 -2.09 -1.14
N ILE A 37 -5.45 -0.76 -1.04
CA ILE A 37 -5.16 -0.07 0.21
C ILE A 37 -6.39 0.68 0.64
N ILE A 38 -6.76 0.56 1.92
CA ILE A 38 -7.86 1.32 2.48
C ILE A 38 -7.30 2.36 3.44
N GLU A 39 -7.69 3.60 3.22
CA GLU A 39 -7.36 4.69 4.13
C GLU A 39 -8.59 5.01 4.97
N HIS A 40 -8.41 5.02 6.28
CA HIS A 40 -9.47 5.37 7.22
C HIS A 40 -9.28 6.82 7.65
N GLY A 41 -10.35 7.59 7.63
CA GLY A 41 -10.31 8.96 8.01
C GLY A 41 -11.71 9.53 7.99
N ALA A 42 -11.83 10.83 7.73
CA ALA A 42 -13.14 11.47 7.64
C ALA A 42 -13.94 10.84 6.51
N LYS A 43 -13.26 10.40 5.46
CA LYS A 43 -13.86 9.69 4.35
C LYS A 43 -13.09 8.42 4.11
N PHE A 44 -13.81 7.42 3.61
CA PHE A 44 -13.26 6.14 3.25
C PHE A 44 -12.68 6.24 1.84
N HIS A 45 -11.41 5.93 1.69
CA HIS A 45 -10.78 5.92 0.37
C HIS A 45 -10.14 4.57 0.14
N GLU A 46 -10.31 4.05 -1.07
CA GLU A 46 -9.63 2.85 -1.52
C GLU A 46 -8.73 3.21 -2.68
N TYR A 47 -7.54 2.64 -2.68
CA TYR A 47 -6.58 2.85 -3.75
C TYR A 47 -6.17 1.51 -4.31
N LEU A 48 -6.08 1.44 -5.64
CA LEU A 48 -5.56 0.27 -6.33
C LEU A 48 -4.15 0.63 -6.81
N ILE A 49 -3.16 0.09 -6.11
CA ILE A 49 -1.76 0.47 -6.34
C ILE A 49 -1.04 -0.65 -7.04
N PRO A 50 -0.41 -0.39 -8.21
CA PRO A 50 0.39 -1.43 -8.85
C PRO A 50 1.53 -1.88 -7.94
N LYS A 51 1.78 -3.18 -7.91
CA LYS A 51 2.87 -3.70 -7.08
C LYS A 51 4.22 -3.12 -7.50
N SER A 52 4.34 -2.67 -8.74
CA SER A 52 5.58 -2.03 -9.21
C SER A 52 5.87 -0.72 -8.48
N LYS A 53 4.89 -0.15 -7.80
CA LYS A 53 5.09 1.07 -7.02
C LYS A 53 5.55 0.79 -5.61
N VAL A 54 5.69 -0.48 -5.24
CA VAL A 54 6.14 -0.85 -3.92
C VAL A 54 7.66 -0.96 -3.93
N GLU A 55 8.30 -0.26 -2.99
CA GLU A 55 9.75 -0.25 -2.92
C GLU A 55 10.28 -1.34 -2.01
N ARG A 56 9.71 -1.46 -0.80
CA ARG A 56 10.21 -2.44 0.16
C ARG A 56 9.18 -2.69 1.25
N TYR A 57 9.43 -3.76 1.99
CA TYR A 57 8.66 -4.14 3.16
C TYR A 57 9.67 -4.49 4.25
N ASP A 58 9.60 -3.82 5.39
CA ASP A 58 10.56 -4.01 6.46
C ASP A 58 10.09 -4.96 7.53
N GLY A 59 9.03 -5.70 7.27
CA GLY A 59 8.44 -6.63 8.24
C GLY A 59 7.33 -6.00 9.05
N ARG A 60 7.23 -4.68 9.03
CA ARG A 60 6.19 -3.96 9.75
C ARG A 60 5.36 -3.10 8.82
N ASP A 61 6.01 -2.30 7.99
CA ASP A 61 5.35 -1.38 7.08
C ASP A 61 5.81 -1.63 5.66
N VAL A 62 4.88 -1.38 4.72
CA VAL A 62 5.16 -1.43 3.29
C VAL A 62 5.43 -0.01 2.82
N TYR A 63 6.49 0.18 2.03
CA TYR A 63 6.87 1.51 1.54
C TYR A 63 6.69 1.59 0.03
N LEU A 64 6.00 2.62 -0.41
CA LEU A 64 5.83 2.89 -1.84
C LEU A 64 6.99 3.76 -2.33
N ASN A 65 7.19 3.77 -3.64
CA ASN A 65 8.20 4.62 -4.25
C ASN A 65 7.62 5.92 -4.80
N ILE A 66 6.38 6.24 -4.41
CA ILE A 66 5.71 7.47 -4.82
C ILE A 66 5.28 8.25 -3.59
N PRO A 67 5.21 9.58 -3.67
CA PRO A 67 4.74 10.38 -2.55
C PRO A 67 3.24 10.25 -2.36
N ARG A 68 2.78 10.57 -1.16
CA ARG A 68 1.36 10.43 -0.85
C ARG A 68 0.49 11.30 -1.75
N SER A 69 1.01 12.42 -2.20
CA SER A 69 0.24 13.33 -3.07
C SER A 69 -0.15 12.67 -4.38
N MET A 70 0.50 11.57 -4.76
CA MET A 70 0.17 10.87 -6.00
C MET A 70 -0.89 9.79 -5.83
N LEU A 71 -1.33 9.53 -4.61
CA LEU A 71 -2.30 8.46 -4.37
C LEU A 71 -3.63 8.72 -5.08
N SER A 72 -4.00 9.98 -5.25
CA SER A 72 -5.28 10.30 -5.89
C SER A 72 -5.34 9.78 -7.33
N ALA A 73 -4.19 9.56 -7.95
CA ALA A 73 -4.15 8.99 -9.30
C ALA A 73 -4.57 7.52 -9.31
N PHE A 74 -4.59 6.87 -8.15
CA PHE A 74 -4.93 5.46 -8.04
C PHE A 74 -6.22 5.24 -7.26
N ASP A 75 -7.01 6.29 -7.11
CA ASP A 75 -8.29 6.20 -6.40
C ASP A 75 -9.17 5.17 -7.10
N PHE A 76 -9.80 4.33 -6.30
CA PHE A 76 -10.45 3.13 -6.82
C PHE A 76 -11.97 3.20 -6.63
#